data_98586d2eaf7153d17f99264d72294716
#
_entry.id   98586d2eaf7153d17f99264d72294716
#
_cell.length_a   1.000
_cell.length_b   1.000
_cell.length_c   1.000
_cell.angle_alpha   90.00
_cell.angle_beta   90.00
_cell.angle_gamma   90.00
#
_symmetry.space_group_name_H-M   'P 1'
#
loop_
_entity.id
_entity.type
_entity.pdbx_description
1 polymer ?
#
loop_
_entity_poly.entity_id
_entity_poly.type
_entity_poly.pdbx_seq_one_letter_code
_entity_poly.pdbx_strand_id
1 'polypeptide(L)'
;MNKIEEFWYCVAPQEDLPLYKGQEISSDACTKLIALVNKYKAMVAAGSYGTTDEIINKIIIDEPSIISDMRVLVGVSDKRLYLDLTYLANFYSDENNTRLVPEAREHLLKHDTKYFVRLLSTSPVKKKLAREITTYFVSRGLVDILNTFSSLTTSQIEPIFDNLIATKEIQQMQAKYRGHGAEQAFAQIVTACGLKITPENKDTDPMAGYDPNVGLSTMTVVQRNASNENCHSFDLIINENDSRIRVLIQSLIHSSDPGQYGVNKSDETIDIYKRICAYNNKINIKHQVYLLGSVDGVGFSENPNGTIVKMLDAFDDFFQMHTLFKIPVFLQKIGMINNIKGISFDTDYFDDYAIDHFVDTYLTPVGIANMTGQSLSGSKTLEAGKAIVIFK
;
A
#
# COMPACT_ATOMS: atom_id res chain seq x y z
N MET A 1 -30.09 0.65 0.80
CA MET A 1 -28.97 0.22 -0.08
C MET A 1 -28.58 -1.21 0.27
N ASN A 2 -28.14 -2.04 -0.71
CA ASN A 2 -27.41 -3.26 -0.43
C ASN A 2 -25.91 -2.99 -0.23
N LYS A 3 -25.08 -3.99 0.18
CA LYS A 3 -23.64 -3.80 0.44
C LYS A 3 -22.86 -3.21 -0.75
N ILE A 4 -23.24 -3.59 -1.98
CA ILE A 4 -22.55 -3.10 -3.19
C ILE A 4 -22.93 -1.65 -3.50
N GLU A 5 -24.21 -1.30 -3.36
CA GLU A 5 -24.68 0.09 -3.51
C GLU A 5 -24.03 0.99 -2.47
N GLU A 6 -23.98 0.56 -1.20
CA GLU A 6 -23.30 1.28 -0.12
C GLU A 6 -21.81 1.48 -0.44
N PHE A 7 -21.14 0.42 -0.91
CA PHE A 7 -19.74 0.52 -1.30
C PHE A 7 -19.53 1.62 -2.34
N TRP A 8 -20.30 1.59 -3.44
CA TRP A 8 -20.14 2.58 -4.50
C TRP A 8 -20.52 3.99 -4.09
N TYR A 9 -21.47 4.13 -3.18
CA TYR A 9 -21.88 5.43 -2.65
C TYR A 9 -20.78 6.08 -1.79
N CYS A 10 -20.02 5.29 -1.05
CA CYS A 10 -19.06 5.77 -0.05
C CYS A 10 -17.59 5.67 -0.46
N VAL A 11 -17.28 5.26 -1.71
CA VAL A 11 -15.90 5.18 -2.20
C VAL A 11 -15.19 6.53 -2.04
N ALA A 12 -14.08 6.54 -1.34
CA ALA A 12 -13.27 7.73 -1.18
C ALA A 12 -12.47 8.02 -2.46
N PRO A 13 -12.53 9.26 -3.00
CA PRO A 13 -11.61 9.69 -4.03
C PRO A 13 -10.17 9.64 -3.51
N GLN A 14 -9.23 9.59 -4.43
CA GLN A 14 -7.82 9.38 -4.10
C GLN A 14 -7.25 10.46 -3.18
N GLU A 15 -7.77 11.69 -3.29
CA GLU A 15 -7.38 12.86 -2.52
C GLU A 15 -7.82 12.77 -1.05
N ASP A 16 -8.91 12.07 -0.78
CA ASP A 16 -9.48 11.89 0.56
C ASP A 16 -8.84 10.73 1.32
N LEU A 17 -8.07 9.87 0.63
CA LEU A 17 -7.36 8.78 1.29
C LEU A 17 -6.21 9.35 2.14
N PRO A 18 -6.13 9.01 3.44
CA PRO A 18 -5.12 9.57 4.32
C PRO A 18 -3.72 9.13 3.90
N LEU A 19 -2.82 10.11 3.79
CA LEU A 19 -1.40 9.86 3.59
C LEU A 19 -0.68 9.83 4.94
N TYR A 20 0.23 8.90 5.11
CA TYR A 20 1.14 8.94 6.26
C TYR A 20 1.96 10.22 6.23
N LYS A 21 1.77 11.06 7.23
CA LYS A 21 2.48 12.34 7.38
C LYS A 21 3.88 12.08 7.93
N GLY A 22 4.88 12.00 7.07
CA GLY A 22 6.26 11.82 7.56
C GLY A 22 7.32 11.84 6.48
N GLN A 23 6.94 11.81 5.21
CA GLN A 23 7.90 11.88 4.12
C GLN A 23 7.42 12.84 3.03
N GLU A 24 8.18 13.91 2.84
CA GLU A 24 8.11 14.72 1.62
C GLU A 24 8.66 13.88 0.46
N ILE A 25 7.76 13.16 -0.22
CA ILE A 25 8.12 12.16 -1.23
C ILE A 25 8.61 12.81 -2.52
N SER A 26 8.21 14.05 -2.81
CA SER A 26 8.44 14.67 -4.11
C SER A 26 9.86 15.23 -4.32
N SER A 27 10.52 15.75 -3.29
CA SER A 27 11.77 16.48 -3.47
C SER A 27 12.99 15.58 -3.77
N ASP A 28 13.06 14.38 -3.18
CA ASP A 28 14.25 13.53 -3.29
C ASP A 28 14.41 12.87 -4.68
N ALA A 29 13.33 12.38 -5.26
CA ALA A 29 13.35 11.74 -6.59
C ALA A 29 13.70 12.77 -7.68
N CYS A 30 13.07 13.95 -7.66
CA CYS A 30 13.34 15.01 -8.60
C CYS A 30 14.79 15.50 -8.48
N THR A 31 15.27 15.72 -7.26
CA THR A 31 16.66 16.14 -6.98
C THR A 31 17.68 15.16 -7.54
N LYS A 32 17.45 13.84 -7.38
CA LYS A 32 18.33 12.79 -7.94
C LYS A 32 18.34 12.77 -9.46
N LEU A 33 17.17 12.90 -10.10
CA LEU A 33 17.09 12.97 -11.55
C LEU A 33 17.81 14.21 -12.13
N ILE A 34 17.65 15.36 -11.49
CA ILE A 34 18.37 16.59 -11.86
C ILE A 34 19.87 16.41 -11.67
N ALA A 35 20.31 15.80 -10.58
CA ALA A 35 21.73 15.51 -10.34
C ALA A 35 22.30 14.59 -11.42
N LEU A 36 21.56 13.56 -11.85
CA LEU A 36 21.96 12.67 -12.95
C LEU A 36 22.14 13.46 -14.26
N VAL A 37 21.16 14.30 -14.64
CA VAL A 37 21.24 15.12 -15.85
C VAL A 37 22.45 16.08 -15.79
N ASN A 38 22.64 16.75 -14.67
CA ASN A 38 23.77 17.68 -14.48
C ASN A 38 25.13 16.95 -14.52
N LYS A 39 25.22 15.75 -13.93
CA LYS A 39 26.42 14.91 -13.99
C LYS A 39 26.75 14.53 -15.42
N TYR A 40 25.76 14.06 -16.19
CA TYR A 40 25.92 13.74 -17.60
C TYR A 40 26.36 14.96 -18.40
N LYS A 41 25.68 16.10 -18.25
CA LYS A 41 26.02 17.38 -18.93
C LYS A 41 27.46 17.83 -18.65
N ALA A 42 27.90 17.73 -17.40
CA ALA A 42 29.26 18.06 -17.02
C ALA A 42 30.32 17.17 -17.70
N MET A 43 30.04 15.87 -17.80
CA MET A 43 30.94 14.91 -18.44
C MET A 43 30.99 15.08 -19.96
N VAL A 44 29.86 15.39 -20.59
CA VAL A 44 29.82 15.77 -22.02
C VAL A 44 30.67 17.03 -22.27
N ALA A 45 30.49 18.07 -21.44
CA ALA A 45 31.24 19.32 -21.57
C ALA A 45 32.74 19.15 -21.33
N ALA A 46 33.15 18.22 -20.48
CA ALA A 46 34.56 17.92 -20.24
C ALA A 46 35.30 17.32 -21.45
N GLY A 47 34.55 16.74 -22.42
CA GLY A 47 35.11 16.18 -23.66
C GLY A 47 36.11 15.04 -23.49
N SER A 48 36.14 14.39 -22.31
CA SER A 48 37.14 13.37 -21.97
C SER A 48 36.79 11.97 -22.45
N TYR A 49 35.61 11.78 -23.07
CA TYR A 49 35.06 10.48 -23.50
C TYR A 49 34.76 10.51 -25.00
N GLY A 50 35.02 9.40 -25.69
CA GLY A 50 34.83 9.31 -27.14
C GLY A 50 33.34 9.16 -27.55
N THR A 51 32.51 8.55 -26.69
CA THR A 51 31.10 8.29 -26.96
C THR A 51 30.22 8.56 -25.75
N THR A 52 28.93 8.80 -25.98
CA THR A 52 27.93 8.96 -24.93
C THR A 52 27.75 7.70 -24.09
N ASP A 53 27.90 6.52 -24.71
CA ASP A 53 27.84 5.23 -24.02
C ASP A 53 28.98 5.07 -23.01
N GLU A 54 30.18 5.56 -23.32
CA GLU A 54 31.31 5.57 -22.38
C GLU A 54 31.01 6.48 -21.18
N ILE A 55 30.32 7.60 -21.39
CA ILE A 55 29.90 8.48 -20.31
C ILE A 55 28.90 7.75 -19.38
N ILE A 56 27.85 7.13 -19.94
CA ILE A 56 26.86 6.38 -19.15
C ILE A 56 27.54 5.23 -18.40
N ASN A 57 28.39 4.48 -19.08
CA ASN A 57 29.16 3.40 -18.46
C ASN A 57 30.01 3.89 -17.28
N LYS A 58 30.69 4.98 -17.44
CA LYS A 58 31.48 5.60 -16.37
C LYS A 58 30.63 6.06 -15.20
N ILE A 59 29.47 6.66 -15.46
CA ILE A 59 28.51 7.08 -14.42
C ILE A 59 28.06 5.87 -13.60
N ILE A 60 27.72 4.74 -14.26
CA ILE A 60 27.30 3.50 -13.59
C ILE A 60 28.43 2.89 -12.75
N ILE A 61 29.68 2.91 -13.25
CA ILE A 61 30.84 2.38 -12.52
C ILE A 61 31.14 3.21 -11.27
N ASP A 62 31.07 4.55 -11.41
CA ASP A 62 31.39 5.46 -10.30
C ASP A 62 30.31 5.49 -9.24
N GLU A 63 29.04 5.32 -9.63
CA GLU A 63 27.88 5.38 -8.75
C GLU A 63 26.85 4.31 -9.13
N PRO A 64 27.07 3.04 -8.71
CA PRO A 64 26.18 1.94 -9.08
C PRO A 64 24.69 2.12 -8.73
N SER A 65 24.37 2.89 -7.67
CA SER A 65 22.99 3.19 -7.28
C SER A 65 22.20 3.96 -8.33
N ILE A 66 22.92 4.68 -9.23
CA ILE A 66 22.34 5.52 -10.28
C ILE A 66 21.44 4.75 -11.27
N ILE A 67 21.59 3.42 -11.38
CA ILE A 67 20.72 2.60 -12.23
C ILE A 67 19.25 2.69 -11.81
N SER A 68 19.00 2.97 -10.52
CA SER A 68 17.65 3.17 -9.99
C SER A 68 17.04 4.51 -10.47
N ASP A 69 17.85 5.52 -10.73
CA ASP A 69 17.38 6.81 -11.24
C ASP A 69 17.28 6.78 -12.77
N MET A 70 18.27 6.13 -13.45
CA MET A 70 18.24 5.92 -14.91
C MET A 70 16.96 5.19 -15.35
N ARG A 71 16.48 4.18 -14.60
CA ARG A 71 15.24 3.46 -14.95
C ARG A 71 14.01 4.36 -14.97
N VAL A 72 13.97 5.37 -14.08
CA VAL A 72 12.85 6.32 -14.02
C VAL A 72 12.78 7.12 -15.31
N LEU A 73 13.92 7.61 -15.80
CA LEU A 73 14.00 8.36 -17.06
C LEU A 73 13.52 7.55 -18.27
N VAL A 74 13.82 6.27 -18.31
CA VAL A 74 13.36 5.39 -19.41
C VAL A 74 12.00 4.73 -19.15
N GLY A 75 11.29 5.12 -18.09
CA GLY A 75 9.93 4.67 -17.78
C GLY A 75 9.83 3.19 -17.37
N VAL A 76 10.88 2.61 -16.77
CA VAL A 76 10.94 1.21 -16.37
C VAL A 76 10.72 1.09 -14.86
N SER A 77 9.79 0.21 -14.43
CA SER A 77 9.57 -0.08 -13.01
C SER A 77 10.78 -0.82 -12.39
N ASP A 78 10.96 -0.71 -11.07
CA ASP A 78 12.05 -1.41 -10.38
C ASP A 78 12.02 -2.93 -10.60
N LYS A 79 10.85 -3.53 -10.48
CA LYS A 79 10.65 -4.96 -10.75
C LYS A 79 10.99 -5.32 -12.20
N ARG A 80 10.62 -4.49 -13.17
CA ARG A 80 10.93 -4.74 -14.58
C ARG A 80 12.42 -4.62 -14.86
N LEU A 81 13.08 -3.57 -14.35
CA LEU A 81 14.53 -3.44 -14.44
C LEU A 81 15.22 -4.67 -13.87
N TYR A 82 14.85 -5.08 -12.66
CA TYR A 82 15.43 -6.24 -12.00
C TYR A 82 15.29 -7.53 -12.84
N LEU A 83 14.10 -7.80 -13.36
CA LEU A 83 13.84 -8.97 -14.20
C LEU A 83 14.65 -8.91 -15.51
N ASP A 84 14.67 -7.78 -16.20
CA ASP A 84 15.40 -7.60 -17.43
C ASP A 84 16.90 -7.81 -17.21
N LEU A 85 17.48 -7.24 -16.16
CA LEU A 85 18.89 -7.43 -15.81
C LEU A 85 19.20 -8.88 -15.40
N THR A 86 18.29 -9.56 -14.72
CA THR A 86 18.43 -10.97 -14.35
C THR A 86 18.57 -11.84 -15.60
N TYR A 87 17.74 -11.62 -16.59
CA TYR A 87 17.81 -12.38 -17.85
C TYR A 87 19.03 -12.02 -18.69
N LEU A 88 19.36 -10.73 -18.78
CA LEU A 88 20.52 -10.24 -19.49
C LEU A 88 21.83 -10.81 -18.90
N ALA A 89 22.06 -10.60 -17.61
CA ALA A 89 23.30 -11.01 -16.94
C ALA A 89 23.49 -12.52 -16.88
N ASN A 90 22.41 -13.29 -16.83
CA ASN A 90 22.48 -14.74 -16.67
C ASN A 90 22.82 -15.49 -17.97
N PHE A 91 22.56 -14.88 -19.13
CA PHE A 91 22.91 -15.47 -20.44
C PHE A 91 24.26 -15.01 -20.97
N TYR A 92 24.82 -13.95 -20.41
CA TYR A 92 26.08 -13.41 -20.89
C TYR A 92 27.25 -14.25 -20.32
N SER A 93 28.02 -14.82 -21.18
CA SER A 93 29.34 -15.39 -20.85
C SER A 93 30.40 -14.72 -21.70
N ASP A 94 31.55 -14.41 -21.11
CA ASP A 94 32.69 -13.93 -21.86
C ASP A 94 33.40 -15.11 -22.61
N GLU A 95 34.45 -14.77 -23.36
CA GLU A 95 35.27 -15.76 -24.09
C GLU A 95 35.85 -16.86 -23.19
N ASN A 96 35.93 -16.60 -21.87
CA ASN A 96 36.39 -17.53 -20.85
C ASN A 96 35.24 -18.27 -20.13
N ASN A 97 34.01 -18.16 -20.61
CA ASN A 97 32.81 -18.74 -20.00
C ASN A 97 32.50 -18.24 -18.58
N THR A 98 32.95 -17.03 -18.23
CA THR A 98 32.73 -16.42 -16.93
C THR A 98 31.35 -15.82 -16.88
N ARG A 99 30.52 -16.24 -15.94
CA ARG A 99 29.20 -15.63 -15.72
C ARG A 99 29.36 -14.26 -15.13
N LEU A 100 28.55 -13.29 -15.62
CA LEU A 100 28.48 -11.95 -15.04
C LEU A 100 27.83 -11.96 -13.66
N VAL A 101 26.95 -12.91 -13.42
CA VAL A 101 26.27 -13.13 -12.14
C VAL A 101 26.59 -14.54 -11.65
N PRO A 102 27.13 -14.69 -10.43
CA PRO A 102 27.60 -15.99 -9.92
C PRO A 102 26.45 -16.94 -9.55
N GLU A 103 25.26 -16.43 -9.29
CA GLU A 103 24.11 -17.21 -8.83
C GLU A 103 23.29 -17.79 -9.99
N ALA A 104 22.62 -18.90 -9.75
CA ALA A 104 21.66 -19.49 -10.69
C ALA A 104 20.41 -18.60 -10.81
N ARG A 105 19.74 -18.65 -11.99
CA ARG A 105 18.59 -17.78 -12.31
C ARG A 105 17.46 -17.88 -11.29
N GLU A 106 17.12 -19.06 -10.84
CA GLU A 106 16.08 -19.29 -9.83
C GLU A 106 16.41 -18.64 -8.48
N HIS A 107 17.68 -18.48 -8.15
CA HIS A 107 18.11 -17.77 -6.95
C HIS A 107 18.02 -16.25 -7.14
N LEU A 108 18.32 -15.75 -8.35
CA LEU A 108 18.22 -14.33 -8.67
C LEU A 108 16.78 -13.81 -8.51
N LEU A 109 15.77 -14.61 -8.82
CA LEU A 109 14.36 -14.21 -8.67
C LEU A 109 13.95 -13.86 -7.21
N LYS A 110 14.78 -14.17 -6.23
CA LYS A 110 14.57 -13.83 -4.81
C LYS A 110 15.16 -12.49 -4.39
N HIS A 111 15.92 -11.83 -5.26
CA HIS A 111 16.57 -10.55 -5.00
C HIS A 111 15.80 -9.37 -5.62
N ASP A 112 16.35 -8.18 -5.51
CA ASP A 112 15.88 -6.93 -6.09
C ASP A 112 17.02 -6.18 -6.81
N THR A 113 16.76 -4.99 -7.33
CA THR A 113 17.74 -4.15 -8.02
C THR A 113 19.00 -3.88 -7.19
N LYS A 114 18.90 -3.87 -5.84
CA LYS A 114 20.06 -3.71 -4.94
C LYS A 114 21.10 -4.81 -5.10
N TYR A 115 20.69 -6.00 -5.56
CA TYR A 115 21.62 -7.07 -5.88
C TYR A 115 22.60 -6.65 -6.99
N PHE A 116 22.11 -6.04 -8.07
CA PHE A 116 22.95 -5.55 -9.16
C PHE A 116 23.81 -4.37 -8.73
N VAL A 117 23.28 -3.45 -7.90
CA VAL A 117 24.05 -2.35 -7.30
C VAL A 117 25.26 -2.89 -6.51
N ARG A 118 25.04 -3.94 -5.71
CA ARG A 118 26.12 -4.61 -4.96
C ARG A 118 27.14 -5.25 -5.88
N LEU A 119 26.72 -5.98 -6.93
CA LEU A 119 27.65 -6.59 -7.90
C LEU A 119 28.47 -5.53 -8.64
N LEU A 120 27.88 -4.44 -9.05
CA LEU A 120 28.60 -3.30 -9.68
C LEU A 120 29.62 -2.68 -8.73
N SER A 121 29.40 -2.75 -7.42
CA SER A 121 30.32 -2.19 -6.42
C SER A 121 31.49 -3.14 -6.11
N THR A 122 31.26 -4.46 -6.07
CA THR A 122 32.20 -5.42 -5.47
C THR A 122 32.69 -6.52 -6.41
N SER A 123 31.96 -6.83 -7.48
CA SER A 123 32.30 -7.97 -8.36
C SER A 123 33.57 -7.72 -9.19
N PRO A 124 34.40 -8.74 -9.40
CA PRO A 124 35.55 -8.65 -10.32
C PRO A 124 35.12 -8.42 -11.77
N VAL A 125 33.88 -8.78 -12.15
CA VAL A 125 33.34 -8.57 -13.50
C VAL A 125 32.53 -7.28 -13.64
N LYS A 126 32.60 -6.38 -12.66
CA LYS A 126 31.78 -5.14 -12.62
C LYS A 126 31.86 -4.30 -13.88
N LYS A 127 33.02 -4.21 -14.52
CA LYS A 127 33.19 -3.43 -15.76
C LYS A 127 32.40 -4.03 -16.94
N LYS A 128 32.36 -5.35 -17.05
CA LYS A 128 31.55 -6.05 -18.08
C LYS A 128 30.06 -5.90 -17.77
N LEU A 129 29.67 -6.14 -16.51
CA LEU A 129 28.28 -5.95 -16.08
C LEU A 129 27.79 -4.51 -16.32
N ALA A 130 28.62 -3.52 -16.00
CA ALA A 130 28.30 -2.11 -16.26
C ALA A 130 28.09 -1.84 -17.75
N ARG A 131 28.89 -2.47 -18.64
CA ARG A 131 28.73 -2.32 -20.08
C ARG A 131 27.40 -2.88 -20.56
N GLU A 132 27.02 -4.07 -20.10
CA GLU A 132 25.73 -4.67 -20.47
C GLU A 132 24.53 -3.84 -19.97
N ILE A 133 24.63 -3.32 -18.74
CA ILE A 133 23.60 -2.42 -18.19
C ILE A 133 23.56 -1.10 -18.98
N THR A 134 24.71 -0.57 -19.41
CA THR A 134 24.78 0.59 -20.30
C THR A 134 24.04 0.30 -21.61
N THR A 135 24.34 -0.79 -22.28
CA THR A 135 23.67 -1.20 -23.52
C THR A 135 22.16 -1.31 -23.33
N TYR A 136 21.72 -1.87 -22.20
CA TYR A 136 20.29 -1.95 -21.84
C TYR A 136 19.63 -0.56 -21.78
N PHE A 137 20.24 0.40 -21.12
CA PHE A 137 19.67 1.75 -20.99
C PHE A 137 19.77 2.54 -22.31
N VAL A 138 20.86 2.41 -23.03
CA VAL A 138 21.04 3.06 -24.35
C VAL A 138 19.99 2.56 -25.34
N SER A 139 19.77 1.26 -25.41
CA SER A 139 18.73 0.68 -26.29
C SER A 139 17.30 1.12 -25.95
N ARG A 140 17.09 1.69 -24.75
CA ARG A 140 15.81 2.26 -24.30
C ARG A 140 15.74 3.79 -24.48
N GLY A 141 16.70 4.40 -25.18
CA GLY A 141 16.70 5.81 -25.50
C GLY A 141 17.23 6.74 -24.40
N LEU A 142 17.94 6.20 -23.39
CA LEU A 142 18.46 7.02 -22.29
C LEU A 142 19.36 8.17 -22.79
N VAL A 143 20.16 7.93 -23.84
CA VAL A 143 21.05 8.97 -24.42
C VAL A 143 20.25 10.14 -24.96
N ASP A 144 19.19 9.89 -25.74
CA ASP A 144 18.34 10.92 -26.33
C ASP A 144 17.63 11.74 -25.24
N ILE A 145 17.16 11.06 -24.20
CA ILE A 145 16.53 11.67 -23.04
C ILE A 145 17.52 12.59 -22.32
N LEU A 146 18.71 12.11 -22.00
CA LEU A 146 19.74 12.90 -21.30
C LEU A 146 20.23 14.08 -22.16
N ASN A 147 20.42 13.90 -23.47
CA ASN A 147 20.76 14.99 -24.37
C ASN A 147 19.68 16.06 -24.39
N THR A 148 18.40 15.66 -24.48
CA THR A 148 17.25 16.58 -24.46
C THR A 148 17.24 17.40 -23.16
N PHE A 149 17.29 16.75 -22.01
CA PHE A 149 17.27 17.45 -20.72
C PHE A 149 18.53 18.29 -20.49
N SER A 150 19.70 17.88 -21.00
CA SER A 150 20.93 18.66 -20.90
C SER A 150 20.86 19.98 -21.63
N SER A 151 19.98 20.16 -22.61
CA SER A 151 19.74 21.42 -23.32
C SER A 151 18.87 22.40 -22.53
N LEU A 152 18.19 21.94 -21.50
CA LEU A 152 17.26 22.73 -20.68
C LEU A 152 17.94 23.28 -19.42
N THR A 153 17.36 24.33 -18.84
CA THR A 153 17.72 24.84 -17.52
C THR A 153 17.08 24.03 -16.43
N THR A 154 17.63 24.04 -15.21
CA THR A 154 17.04 23.33 -14.05
C THR A 154 15.60 23.73 -13.81
N SER A 155 15.26 25.03 -13.90
CA SER A 155 13.90 25.53 -13.74
C SER A 155 12.90 25.04 -14.80
N GLN A 156 13.38 24.61 -15.98
CA GLN A 156 12.55 23.99 -17.00
C GLN A 156 12.40 22.46 -16.79
N ILE A 157 13.42 21.83 -16.20
CA ILE A 157 13.44 20.39 -15.95
C ILE A 157 12.56 20.02 -14.75
N GLU A 158 12.63 20.79 -13.67
CA GLU A 158 11.91 20.52 -12.41
C GLU A 158 10.42 20.23 -12.61
N PRO A 159 9.63 21.08 -13.29
CA PRO A 159 8.20 20.80 -13.49
C PRO A 159 7.93 19.54 -14.33
N ILE A 160 8.85 19.19 -15.26
CA ILE A 160 8.73 17.99 -16.08
C ILE A 160 8.97 16.75 -15.23
N PHE A 161 9.98 16.78 -14.37
CA PHE A 161 10.27 15.63 -13.51
C PHE A 161 9.21 15.46 -12.44
N ASP A 162 8.76 16.52 -11.81
CA ASP A 162 7.72 16.45 -10.77
C ASP A 162 6.37 15.98 -11.32
N ASN A 163 5.96 16.48 -12.48
CA ASN A 163 4.60 16.26 -12.96
C ASN A 163 4.46 15.13 -13.98
N LEU A 164 5.52 14.71 -14.66
CA LEU A 164 5.45 13.70 -15.72
C LEU A 164 6.29 12.45 -15.45
N ILE A 165 7.54 12.61 -15.01
CA ILE A 165 8.50 11.50 -14.96
C ILE A 165 8.48 10.82 -13.59
N ALA A 166 8.55 11.61 -12.53
CA ALA A 166 8.52 11.08 -11.16
C ALA A 166 7.12 10.61 -10.72
N THR A 167 6.07 10.98 -11.46
CA THR A 167 4.67 10.71 -11.07
C THR A 167 4.39 9.24 -10.80
N LYS A 168 4.91 8.31 -11.60
CA LYS A 168 4.71 6.87 -11.37
C LYS A 168 5.39 6.37 -10.10
N GLU A 169 6.60 6.81 -9.82
CA GLU A 169 7.31 6.47 -8.58
C GLU A 169 6.60 7.05 -7.38
N ILE A 170 6.19 8.31 -7.48
CA ILE A 170 5.42 9.01 -6.46
C ILE A 170 4.09 8.29 -6.23
N GLN A 171 3.35 7.92 -7.28
CA GLN A 171 2.08 7.18 -7.17
C GLN A 171 2.27 5.81 -6.50
N GLN A 172 3.31 5.04 -6.85
CA GLN A 172 3.58 3.75 -6.22
C GLN A 172 3.95 3.89 -4.74
N MET A 173 4.77 4.88 -4.41
CA MET A 173 5.11 5.20 -3.02
C MET A 173 3.88 5.70 -2.25
N GLN A 174 3.10 6.60 -2.84
CA GLN A 174 1.86 7.09 -2.27
C GLN A 174 0.83 5.97 -2.04
N ALA A 175 0.72 5.00 -2.92
CA ALA A 175 -0.18 3.85 -2.73
C ALA A 175 0.16 3.09 -1.44
N LYS A 176 1.44 2.85 -1.17
CA LYS A 176 1.89 2.25 0.08
C LYS A 176 1.59 3.13 1.30
N TYR A 177 1.88 4.43 1.20
CA TYR A 177 1.63 5.37 2.31
C TYR A 177 0.15 5.62 2.57
N ARG A 178 -0.71 5.51 1.55
CA ARG A 178 -2.18 5.54 1.72
C ARG A 178 -2.67 4.31 2.46
N GLY A 179 -2.18 3.12 2.12
CA GLY A 179 -2.47 1.90 2.88
C GLY A 179 -2.14 2.08 4.36
N HIS A 180 -0.93 2.50 4.68
CA HIS A 180 -0.52 2.74 6.06
C HIS A 180 -1.26 3.90 6.74
N GLY A 181 -1.60 4.97 6.00
CA GLY A 181 -2.40 6.07 6.53
C GLY A 181 -3.83 5.63 6.89
N ALA A 182 -4.44 4.80 6.05
CA ALA A 182 -5.74 4.22 6.34
C ALA A 182 -5.70 3.27 7.55
N GLU A 183 -4.68 2.41 7.61
CA GLU A 183 -4.46 1.51 8.75
C GLU A 183 -4.31 2.30 10.06
N GLN A 184 -3.58 3.42 10.04
CA GLN A 184 -3.46 4.33 11.18
C GLN A 184 -4.81 4.94 11.55
N ALA A 185 -5.60 5.41 10.56
CA ALA A 185 -6.89 6.05 10.80
C ALA A 185 -7.86 5.09 11.52
N PHE A 186 -8.01 3.85 11.05
CA PHE A 186 -8.90 2.92 11.74
C PHE A 186 -8.32 2.39 13.05
N ALA A 187 -7.00 2.28 13.20
CA ALA A 187 -6.37 1.97 14.48
C ALA A 187 -6.66 3.06 15.53
N GLN A 188 -6.59 4.33 15.15
CA GLN A 188 -6.95 5.47 16.03
C GLN A 188 -8.41 5.41 16.48
N ILE A 189 -9.32 5.03 15.59
CA ILE A 189 -10.74 4.85 15.97
C ILE A 189 -10.89 3.76 17.03
N VAL A 190 -10.22 2.62 16.86
CA VAL A 190 -10.31 1.51 17.81
C VAL A 190 -9.72 1.87 19.17
N THR A 191 -8.54 2.50 19.20
CA THR A 191 -7.89 2.90 20.47
C THR A 191 -8.65 4.00 21.18
N ALA A 192 -9.27 4.94 20.43
CA ALA A 192 -10.18 5.96 21.00
C ALA A 192 -11.43 5.35 21.66
N CYS A 193 -11.86 4.15 21.22
CA CYS A 193 -12.90 3.35 21.89
C CYS A 193 -12.40 2.63 23.15
N GLY A 194 -11.11 2.74 23.49
CA GLY A 194 -10.51 2.14 24.68
C GLY A 194 -10.10 0.67 24.49
N LEU A 195 -10.00 0.19 23.27
CA LEU A 195 -9.64 -1.20 22.98
C LEU A 195 -8.16 -1.33 22.60
N LYS A 196 -7.60 -2.51 22.88
CA LYS A 196 -6.23 -2.87 22.50
C LYS A 196 -6.18 -3.41 21.08
N ILE A 197 -5.10 -3.05 20.39
CA ILE A 197 -4.84 -3.47 19.01
C ILE A 197 -3.52 -4.26 18.91
N THR A 198 -3.39 -5.05 17.86
CA THR A 198 -2.12 -5.67 17.45
C THR A 198 -1.94 -5.43 15.96
N PRO A 199 -0.80 -4.83 15.50
CA PRO A 199 0.37 -4.41 16.30
C PRO A 199 0.06 -3.26 17.27
N GLU A 200 0.72 -3.26 18.42
CA GLU A 200 0.66 -2.13 19.35
C GLU A 200 1.25 -0.87 18.71
N ASN A 201 0.72 0.30 19.08
CA ASN A 201 1.12 1.62 18.57
C ASN A 201 0.85 1.86 17.07
N LYS A 202 0.08 1.03 16.37
CA LYS A 202 -0.29 1.26 14.97
C LYS A 202 -1.09 2.57 14.79
N ASP A 203 -1.76 3.02 15.83
CA ASP A 203 -2.51 4.29 15.90
C ASP A 203 -1.61 5.55 15.92
N THR A 204 -0.38 5.42 16.43
CA THR A 204 0.60 6.52 16.53
C THR A 204 1.70 6.42 15.48
N ASP A 205 2.10 5.21 15.12
CA ASP A 205 3.08 4.92 14.06
C ASP A 205 2.54 3.83 13.12
N PRO A 206 2.09 4.20 11.91
CA PRO A 206 1.54 3.23 10.95
C PRO A 206 2.57 2.22 10.46
N MET A 207 3.86 2.47 10.67
CA MET A 207 4.94 1.53 10.37
C MET A 207 5.31 0.64 11.57
N ALA A 208 4.61 0.79 12.71
CA ALA A 208 4.88 0.00 13.90
C ALA A 208 4.57 -1.48 13.68
N GLY A 209 5.55 -2.30 14.00
CA GLY A 209 5.43 -3.75 13.97
C GLY A 209 5.30 -4.35 12.56
N TYR A 210 5.10 -5.66 12.55
CA TYR A 210 4.74 -6.43 11.35
C TYR A 210 3.27 -6.82 11.45
N ASP A 211 2.61 -6.99 10.31
CA ASP A 211 1.26 -7.52 10.27
C ASP A 211 1.19 -8.85 11.03
N PRO A 212 0.32 -8.98 12.02
CA PRO A 212 0.24 -10.17 12.85
C PRO A 212 -0.26 -11.38 12.07
N ASN A 213 0.44 -12.50 12.20
CA ASN A 213 -0.01 -13.77 11.64
C ASN A 213 -0.95 -14.47 12.63
N VAL A 214 -2.08 -14.96 12.14
CA VAL A 214 -3.08 -15.68 12.93
C VAL A 214 -3.22 -17.10 12.41
N GLY A 215 -3.12 -18.06 13.31
CA GLY A 215 -3.45 -19.46 13.01
C GLY A 215 -4.96 -19.62 12.81
N LEU A 216 -5.40 -19.93 11.59
CA LEU A 216 -6.82 -19.95 11.21
C LEU A 216 -7.62 -21.09 11.86
N SER A 217 -6.96 -22.09 12.44
CA SER A 217 -7.62 -23.18 13.19
C SER A 217 -7.79 -22.86 14.68
N THR A 218 -6.92 -22.01 15.24
CA THR A 218 -6.86 -21.70 16.68
C THR A 218 -7.31 -20.29 17.00
N MET A 219 -7.34 -19.40 15.99
CA MET A 219 -7.56 -17.96 16.13
C MET A 219 -6.65 -17.33 17.20
N THR A 220 -5.37 -17.67 17.14
CA THR A 220 -4.32 -17.12 17.99
C THR A 220 -3.19 -16.53 17.15
N VAL A 221 -2.53 -15.49 17.66
CA VAL A 221 -1.33 -14.93 17.02
C VAL A 221 -0.21 -15.96 17.05
N VAL A 222 0.42 -16.18 15.92
CA VAL A 222 1.52 -17.15 15.74
C VAL A 222 2.75 -16.45 15.20
N GLN A 223 3.93 -16.99 15.49
CA GLN A 223 5.17 -16.50 14.88
C GLN A 223 5.17 -16.83 13.37
N ARG A 224 5.68 -15.89 12.57
CA ARG A 224 5.81 -16.08 11.12
C ARG A 224 6.89 -17.12 10.83
N ASN A 225 6.49 -18.36 10.54
CA ASN A 225 7.36 -19.43 10.08
C ASN A 225 7.00 -19.82 8.65
N ALA A 226 8.00 -20.10 7.80
CA ALA A 226 7.81 -20.51 6.41
C ALA A 226 7.01 -21.82 6.24
N SER A 227 6.82 -22.59 7.32
CA SER A 227 6.09 -23.87 7.32
C SER A 227 4.64 -23.80 7.81
N ASN A 228 4.13 -22.61 8.17
CA ASN A 228 2.76 -22.47 8.68
C ASN A 228 1.76 -22.25 7.52
N GLU A 229 1.41 -23.31 6.82
CA GLU A 229 0.42 -23.30 5.71
C GLU A 229 -1.01 -22.90 6.14
N ASN A 230 -1.30 -22.89 7.44
CA ASN A 230 -2.62 -22.58 8.01
C ASN A 230 -2.67 -21.25 8.77
N CYS A 231 -1.81 -20.31 8.47
CA CYS A 231 -1.84 -18.98 9.05
C CYS A 231 -2.03 -17.90 7.97
N HIS A 232 -2.64 -16.79 8.37
CA HIS A 232 -2.82 -15.62 7.51
C HIS A 232 -2.39 -14.35 8.25
N SER A 233 -1.87 -13.38 7.49
CA SER A 233 -1.46 -12.05 7.98
C SER A 233 -2.63 -11.09 7.88
N PHE A 234 -2.91 -10.36 8.96
CA PHE A 234 -3.94 -9.32 9.01
C PHE A 234 -3.31 -7.96 9.29
N ASP A 235 -3.92 -6.89 8.77
CA ASP A 235 -3.40 -5.54 8.93
C ASP A 235 -3.58 -5.01 10.35
N LEU A 236 -4.67 -5.43 11.03
CA LEU A 236 -4.93 -5.12 12.44
C LEU A 236 -5.76 -6.21 13.11
N ILE A 237 -5.50 -6.43 14.39
CA ILE A 237 -6.30 -7.30 15.26
C ILE A 237 -6.83 -6.47 16.43
N ILE A 238 -8.11 -6.66 16.77
CA ILE A 238 -8.69 -6.09 17.98
C ILE A 238 -8.90 -7.20 19.00
N ASN A 239 -8.33 -7.03 20.18
CA ASN A 239 -8.37 -8.00 21.26
C ASN A 239 -9.40 -7.61 22.33
N GLU A 240 -10.12 -8.61 22.85
CA GLU A 240 -11.02 -8.42 23.99
C GLU A 240 -10.22 -8.22 25.30
N ASN A 241 -9.11 -8.93 25.39
CA ASN A 241 -8.10 -8.84 26.45
C ASN A 241 -6.75 -9.26 25.87
N ASP A 242 -5.70 -9.30 26.66
CA ASP A 242 -4.32 -9.46 26.20
C ASP A 242 -4.06 -10.67 25.28
N SER A 243 -4.98 -11.62 25.18
CA SER A 243 -4.74 -12.85 24.41
C SER A 243 -5.89 -13.28 23.49
N ARG A 244 -7.08 -12.73 23.63
CA ARG A 244 -8.24 -13.20 22.86
C ARG A 244 -8.56 -12.29 21.71
N ILE A 245 -8.42 -12.80 20.49
CA ILE A 245 -8.82 -12.13 19.27
C ILE A 245 -10.35 -12.07 19.16
N ARG A 246 -10.89 -10.92 18.84
CA ARG A 246 -12.31 -10.72 18.57
C ARG A 246 -12.59 -10.21 17.18
N VAL A 247 -11.73 -9.35 16.65
CA VAL A 247 -11.89 -8.81 15.30
C VAL A 247 -10.56 -8.88 14.57
N LEU A 248 -10.62 -9.36 13.35
CA LEU A 248 -9.54 -9.34 12.38
C LEU A 248 -9.89 -8.30 11.32
N ILE A 249 -8.96 -7.42 10.99
CA ILE A 249 -9.15 -6.41 9.94
C ILE A 249 -8.21 -6.72 8.78
N GLN A 250 -8.78 -6.74 7.57
CA GLN A 250 -8.05 -6.83 6.31
C GLN A 250 -8.26 -5.54 5.52
N SER A 251 -7.17 -4.89 5.12
CA SER A 251 -7.20 -3.63 4.39
C SER A 251 -6.92 -3.84 2.90
N LEU A 252 -7.81 -3.32 2.06
CA LEU A 252 -7.79 -3.45 0.61
C LEU A 252 -8.14 -2.10 -0.01
N ILE A 253 -7.14 -1.24 -0.16
CA ILE A 253 -7.31 0.11 -0.69
C ILE A 253 -6.57 0.21 -2.01
N HIS A 254 -7.32 0.47 -3.09
CA HIS A 254 -6.78 0.47 -4.43
C HIS A 254 -7.11 1.79 -5.18
N SER A 255 -6.06 2.47 -5.63
CA SER A 255 -6.17 3.65 -6.50
C SER A 255 -6.20 3.32 -8.00
N SER A 256 -5.94 2.06 -8.38
CA SER A 256 -6.02 1.53 -9.74
C SER A 256 -6.57 0.11 -9.72
N ASP A 257 -7.00 -0.43 -10.86
CA ASP A 257 -7.53 -1.80 -10.94
C ASP A 257 -6.61 -2.80 -10.25
N PRO A 258 -7.10 -3.52 -9.24
CA PRO A 258 -6.34 -4.57 -8.57
C PRO A 258 -6.01 -5.76 -9.48
N GLY A 259 -6.70 -5.92 -10.63
CA GLY A 259 -6.45 -6.97 -11.61
C GLY A 259 -6.42 -8.38 -11.00
N GLN A 260 -5.49 -9.22 -11.48
CA GLN A 260 -5.33 -10.59 -10.98
C GLN A 260 -5.00 -10.66 -9.48
N TYR A 261 -4.31 -9.65 -8.93
CA TYR A 261 -4.06 -9.58 -7.50
C TYR A 261 -5.37 -9.47 -6.70
N GLY A 262 -6.30 -8.64 -7.16
CA GLY A 262 -7.62 -8.52 -6.52
C GLY A 262 -8.42 -9.81 -6.57
N VAL A 263 -8.41 -10.52 -7.70
CA VAL A 263 -9.06 -11.84 -7.82
C VAL A 263 -8.50 -12.81 -6.80
N ASN A 264 -7.18 -12.94 -6.72
CA ASN A 264 -6.52 -13.83 -5.76
C ASN A 264 -6.85 -13.45 -4.32
N LYS A 265 -6.89 -12.15 -4.01
CA LYS A 265 -7.24 -11.66 -2.67
C LYS A 265 -8.71 -11.92 -2.33
N SER A 266 -9.62 -11.81 -3.29
CA SER A 266 -11.02 -12.16 -3.11
C SER A 266 -11.19 -13.64 -2.73
N ASP A 267 -10.57 -14.54 -3.49
CA ASP A 267 -10.64 -15.98 -3.24
C ASP A 267 -9.99 -16.34 -1.88
N GLU A 268 -8.86 -15.72 -1.54
CA GLU A 268 -8.20 -15.87 -0.24
C GLU A 268 -9.11 -15.40 0.91
N THR A 269 -9.74 -14.23 0.79
CA THR A 269 -10.66 -13.68 1.79
C THR A 269 -11.87 -14.59 2.01
N ILE A 270 -12.43 -15.15 0.93
CA ILE A 270 -13.53 -16.11 1.01
C ILE A 270 -13.12 -17.39 1.78
N ASP A 271 -11.92 -17.92 1.53
CA ASP A 271 -11.41 -19.09 2.26
C ASP A 271 -11.20 -18.78 3.75
N ILE A 272 -10.60 -17.63 4.06
CA ILE A 272 -10.40 -17.15 5.43
C ILE A 272 -11.75 -17.06 6.17
N TYR A 273 -12.74 -16.41 5.55
CA TYR A 273 -14.07 -16.28 6.14
C TYR A 273 -14.72 -17.62 6.45
N LYS A 274 -14.65 -18.59 5.52
CA LYS A 274 -15.14 -19.96 5.76
C LYS A 274 -14.46 -20.62 6.96
N ARG A 275 -13.16 -20.42 7.13
CA ARG A 275 -12.40 -20.96 8.28
C ARG A 275 -12.79 -20.28 9.59
N ILE A 276 -13.02 -18.97 9.58
CA ILE A 276 -13.54 -18.23 10.74
C ILE A 276 -14.93 -18.76 11.12
N CYS A 277 -15.82 -18.92 10.15
CA CYS A 277 -17.15 -19.51 10.40
C CYS A 277 -17.06 -20.92 10.98
N ALA A 278 -16.19 -21.78 10.45
CA ALA A 278 -15.97 -23.12 10.97
C ALA A 278 -15.41 -23.15 12.41
N TYR A 279 -14.56 -22.16 12.76
CA TYR A 279 -14.09 -21.97 14.13
C TYR A 279 -15.23 -21.50 15.04
N ASN A 280 -15.98 -20.47 14.61
CA ASN A 280 -17.08 -19.88 15.37
C ASN A 280 -18.20 -20.87 15.69
N ASN A 281 -18.46 -21.84 14.81
CA ASN A 281 -19.46 -22.90 15.03
C ASN A 281 -19.12 -23.82 16.21
N LYS A 282 -17.87 -23.78 16.69
CA LYS A 282 -17.39 -24.65 17.80
C LYS A 282 -17.31 -23.93 19.14
N ILE A 283 -17.55 -22.63 19.16
CA ILE A 283 -17.35 -21.79 20.35
C ILE A 283 -18.62 -21.03 20.74
N ASN A 284 -18.62 -20.50 22.00
CA ASN A 284 -19.73 -19.67 22.46
C ASN A 284 -19.80 -18.37 21.67
N ILE A 285 -21.01 -17.91 21.36
CA ILE A 285 -21.28 -16.67 20.61
C ILE A 285 -20.54 -15.45 21.17
N LYS A 286 -20.36 -15.38 22.51
CA LYS A 286 -19.63 -14.29 23.16
C LYS A 286 -18.14 -14.25 22.84
N HIS A 287 -17.61 -15.29 22.22
CA HIS A 287 -16.19 -15.46 21.94
C HIS A 287 -15.89 -15.57 20.46
N GLN A 288 -16.91 -15.39 19.61
CA GLN A 288 -16.76 -15.45 18.17
C GLN A 288 -15.77 -14.40 17.66
N VAL A 289 -15.05 -14.77 16.62
CA VAL A 289 -14.12 -13.93 15.89
C VAL A 289 -14.82 -13.41 14.63
N TYR A 290 -14.64 -12.15 14.33
CA TYR A 290 -15.25 -11.48 13.19
C TYR A 290 -14.20 -10.99 12.22
N LEU A 291 -14.51 -10.96 10.93
CA LEU A 291 -13.66 -10.44 9.86
C LEU A 291 -14.25 -9.13 9.33
N LEU A 292 -13.56 -8.04 9.52
CA LEU A 292 -13.91 -6.74 8.94
C LEU A 292 -13.02 -6.40 7.75
N GLY A 293 -13.62 -5.86 6.69
CA GLY A 293 -12.91 -5.34 5.54
C GLY A 293 -12.75 -3.81 5.61
N SER A 294 -11.52 -3.31 5.55
CA SER A 294 -11.25 -1.94 5.14
C SER A 294 -11.11 -1.92 3.63
N VAL A 295 -12.20 -1.63 2.91
CA VAL A 295 -12.25 -1.78 1.46
C VAL A 295 -12.59 -0.46 0.81
N ASP A 296 -11.64 0.18 0.13
CA ASP A 296 -11.85 1.52 -0.41
C ASP A 296 -11.00 1.80 -1.67
N GLY A 297 -11.31 2.89 -2.33
CA GLY A 297 -10.56 3.44 -3.44
C GLY A 297 -11.20 3.23 -4.81
N VAL A 298 -11.01 4.24 -5.65
CA VAL A 298 -11.61 4.33 -7.00
C VAL A 298 -11.14 3.23 -7.97
N GLY A 299 -10.03 2.54 -7.66
CA GLY A 299 -9.49 1.49 -8.52
C GLY A 299 -10.44 0.32 -8.76
N PHE A 300 -11.34 0.02 -7.82
CA PHE A 300 -12.37 -1.00 -8.01
C PHE A 300 -13.39 -0.62 -9.10
N SER A 301 -13.51 0.66 -9.45
CA SER A 301 -14.43 1.14 -10.51
C SER A 301 -14.02 0.69 -11.92
N GLU A 302 -12.76 0.33 -12.12
CA GLU A 302 -12.28 -0.17 -13.41
C GLU A 302 -12.88 -1.55 -13.76
N ASN A 303 -13.28 -2.33 -12.73
CA ASN A 303 -13.98 -3.60 -12.91
C ASN A 303 -15.11 -3.78 -11.87
N PRO A 304 -16.22 -3.05 -12.00
CA PRO A 304 -17.27 -2.96 -10.97
C PRO A 304 -18.02 -4.26 -10.72
N ASN A 305 -18.01 -5.20 -11.66
CA ASN A 305 -18.66 -6.51 -11.52
C ASN A 305 -17.67 -7.63 -11.12
N GLY A 306 -16.43 -7.26 -10.84
CA GLY A 306 -15.35 -8.22 -10.59
C GLY A 306 -15.19 -8.56 -9.11
N THR A 307 -13.97 -8.33 -8.65
CA THR A 307 -13.45 -8.72 -7.33
C THR A 307 -14.31 -8.25 -6.16
N ILE A 308 -14.76 -6.99 -6.19
CA ILE A 308 -15.44 -6.34 -5.06
C ILE A 308 -16.77 -7.02 -4.72
N VAL A 309 -17.55 -7.44 -5.72
CA VAL A 309 -18.88 -8.06 -5.52
C VAL A 309 -18.77 -9.33 -4.70
N LYS A 310 -17.79 -10.18 -5.00
CA LYS A 310 -17.56 -11.44 -4.28
C LYS A 310 -16.95 -11.22 -2.89
N MET A 311 -16.06 -10.24 -2.78
CA MET A 311 -15.28 -10.01 -1.59
C MET A 311 -16.10 -9.40 -0.45
N LEU A 312 -17.02 -8.46 -0.75
CA LEU A 312 -17.83 -7.82 0.29
C LEU A 312 -18.72 -8.82 1.05
N ASP A 313 -19.14 -9.92 0.41
CA ASP A 313 -19.91 -10.96 1.06
C ASP A 313 -19.08 -11.87 1.98
N ALA A 314 -17.75 -11.82 1.85
CA ALA A 314 -16.81 -12.56 2.68
C ALA A 314 -16.39 -11.80 3.96
N PHE A 315 -16.96 -10.63 4.22
CA PHE A 315 -16.77 -9.89 5.46
C PHE A 315 -18.06 -9.91 6.30
N ASP A 316 -17.92 -9.99 7.63
CA ASP A 316 -19.03 -9.78 8.55
C ASP A 316 -19.59 -8.36 8.40
N ASP A 317 -18.69 -7.37 8.24
CA ASP A 317 -18.99 -6.03 7.79
C ASP A 317 -17.76 -5.41 7.11
N PHE A 318 -17.95 -4.31 6.38
CA PHE A 318 -16.88 -3.55 5.78
C PHE A 318 -17.04 -2.05 6.09
N PHE A 319 -15.94 -1.32 6.00
CA PHE A 319 -15.91 0.13 6.14
C PHE A 319 -14.95 0.76 5.13
N GLN A 320 -15.18 2.03 4.89
CA GLN A 320 -14.41 2.88 3.99
C GLN A 320 -13.91 4.11 4.77
N MET A 321 -13.03 4.90 4.19
CA MET A 321 -12.50 6.08 4.88
C MET A 321 -13.59 7.09 5.26
N HIS A 322 -14.65 7.20 4.46
CA HIS A 322 -15.78 8.06 4.78
C HIS A 322 -16.75 7.44 5.82
N THR A 323 -16.73 6.12 5.98
CA THR A 323 -17.64 5.39 6.87
C THR A 323 -16.95 4.75 8.08
N LEU A 324 -15.86 5.32 8.55
CA LEU A 324 -15.11 4.82 9.71
C LEU A 324 -15.97 4.73 11.00
N PHE A 325 -17.06 5.47 11.08
CA PHE A 325 -18.05 5.37 12.18
C PHE A 325 -18.65 3.95 12.31
N LYS A 326 -18.62 3.14 11.26
CA LYS A 326 -19.10 1.75 11.29
C LYS A 326 -18.27 0.89 12.24
N ILE A 327 -16.99 1.21 12.44
CA ILE A 327 -16.12 0.45 13.36
C ILE A 327 -16.67 0.49 14.79
N PRO A 328 -16.82 1.64 15.46
CA PRO A 328 -17.35 1.68 16.82
C PRO A 328 -18.79 1.15 16.89
N VAL A 329 -19.63 1.37 15.88
CA VAL A 329 -20.98 0.79 15.82
C VAL A 329 -20.94 -0.74 15.80
N PHE A 330 -20.05 -1.33 14.98
CA PHE A 330 -19.85 -2.77 14.95
C PHE A 330 -19.31 -3.31 16.29
N LEU A 331 -18.36 -2.62 16.91
CA LEU A 331 -17.83 -2.99 18.23
C LEU A 331 -18.92 -2.98 19.30
N GLN A 332 -19.87 -2.03 19.25
CA GLN A 332 -21.02 -2.02 20.14
C GLN A 332 -22.01 -3.17 19.83
N LYS A 333 -22.22 -3.49 18.54
CA LYS A 333 -23.07 -4.62 18.11
C LYS A 333 -22.58 -5.96 18.67
N ILE A 334 -21.27 -6.19 18.69
CA ILE A 334 -20.69 -7.43 19.20
C ILE A 334 -20.38 -7.39 20.71
N GLY A 335 -20.76 -6.30 21.39
CA GLY A 335 -20.67 -6.16 22.86
C GLY A 335 -19.25 -5.88 23.38
N MET A 336 -18.33 -5.42 22.55
CA MET A 336 -16.98 -5.04 23.01
C MET A 336 -16.97 -3.65 23.66
N ILE A 337 -17.87 -2.76 23.25
CA ILE A 337 -18.13 -1.46 23.89
C ILE A 337 -19.65 -1.28 24.08
N ASN A 338 -20.06 -0.30 24.92
CA ASN A 338 -21.47 -0.02 25.18
C ASN A 338 -21.75 1.47 25.47
N ASN A 339 -20.81 2.33 25.11
CA ASN A 339 -20.77 3.72 25.54
C ASN A 339 -21.08 4.72 24.41
N ILE A 340 -21.51 4.27 23.23
CA ILE A 340 -21.93 5.18 22.17
C ILE A 340 -23.34 5.67 22.49
N LYS A 341 -23.49 7.00 22.46
CA LYS A 341 -24.78 7.69 22.62
C LYS A 341 -25.45 7.92 21.28
N GLY A 342 -24.69 8.40 20.30
CA GLY A 342 -25.23 8.75 18.99
C GLY A 342 -24.14 8.97 17.95
N ILE A 343 -24.60 9.13 16.71
CA ILE A 343 -23.78 9.50 15.55
C ILE A 343 -24.39 10.77 14.93
N SER A 344 -23.54 11.74 14.60
CA SER A 344 -23.88 12.92 13.80
C SER A 344 -23.18 12.82 12.46
N PHE A 345 -23.95 12.78 11.38
CA PHE A 345 -23.44 12.68 10.01
C PHE A 345 -23.11 14.06 9.43
N ASP A 346 -22.11 14.10 8.58
CA ASP A 346 -21.77 15.25 7.75
C ASP A 346 -22.79 15.36 6.59
N THR A 347 -23.68 16.34 6.67
CA THR A 347 -24.75 16.56 5.67
C THR A 347 -24.27 17.24 4.40
N ASP A 348 -23.04 17.74 4.36
CA ASP A 348 -22.42 18.23 3.13
C ASP A 348 -21.92 17.06 2.28
N TYR A 349 -21.74 15.87 2.89
CA TYR A 349 -21.29 14.66 2.22
C TYR A 349 -22.41 13.62 2.05
N PHE A 350 -23.16 13.30 3.10
CA PHE A 350 -24.24 12.32 3.05
C PHE A 350 -25.59 13.00 2.89
N ASP A 351 -26.34 12.59 1.86
CA ASP A 351 -27.74 12.99 1.72
C ASP A 351 -28.67 12.22 2.68
N ASP A 352 -29.94 12.63 2.73
CA ASP A 352 -30.95 12.01 3.60
C ASP A 352 -31.11 10.50 3.29
N TYR A 353 -30.98 10.09 2.04
CA TYR A 353 -31.10 8.68 1.64
C TYR A 353 -29.99 7.80 2.24
N ALA A 354 -28.76 8.30 2.24
CA ALA A 354 -27.62 7.59 2.84
C ALA A 354 -27.74 7.59 4.38
N ILE A 355 -28.12 8.72 4.98
CA ILE A 355 -28.29 8.84 6.42
C ILE A 355 -29.37 7.88 6.91
N ASP A 356 -30.54 7.84 6.26
CA ASP A 356 -31.63 6.93 6.60
C ASP A 356 -31.17 5.46 6.50
N HIS A 357 -30.44 5.11 5.44
CA HIS A 357 -29.87 3.78 5.31
C HIS A 357 -28.95 3.44 6.48
N PHE A 358 -28.02 4.31 6.86
CA PHE A 358 -27.11 4.05 7.97
C PHE A 358 -27.85 3.98 9.32
N VAL A 359 -28.84 4.82 9.53
CA VAL A 359 -29.66 4.78 10.73
C VAL A 359 -30.40 3.46 10.85
N ASP A 360 -31.08 3.03 9.81
CA ASP A 360 -31.89 1.82 9.83
C ASP A 360 -31.06 0.55 9.90
N THR A 361 -29.94 0.53 9.15
CA THR A 361 -29.10 -0.68 9.02
C THR A 361 -28.16 -0.87 10.19
N TYR A 362 -27.56 0.21 10.68
CA TYR A 362 -26.44 0.14 11.63
C TYR A 362 -26.79 0.70 13.01
N LEU A 363 -27.48 1.86 13.12
CA LEU A 363 -27.67 2.51 14.40
C LEU A 363 -28.85 1.96 15.20
N THR A 364 -30.00 1.89 14.57
CA THR A 364 -31.25 1.41 15.22
C THR A 364 -31.12 0.04 15.84
N PRO A 365 -30.53 -1.00 15.17
CA PRO A 365 -30.38 -2.32 15.73
C PRO A 365 -29.55 -2.41 17.01
N VAL A 366 -28.70 -1.41 17.26
CA VAL A 366 -27.79 -1.36 18.43
C VAL A 366 -28.14 -0.24 19.41
N GLY A 367 -29.26 0.43 19.21
CA GLY A 367 -29.78 1.48 20.10
C GLY A 367 -28.93 2.76 20.10
N ILE A 368 -28.29 3.10 18.99
CA ILE A 368 -27.52 4.33 18.80
C ILE A 368 -28.41 5.39 18.15
N ALA A 369 -28.46 6.60 18.72
CA ALA A 369 -29.29 7.67 18.19
C ALA A 369 -28.65 8.36 16.98
N ASN A 370 -29.49 8.77 16.02
CA ASN A 370 -29.09 9.78 15.03
C ASN A 370 -29.11 11.16 15.69
N MET A 371 -27.99 11.86 15.71
CA MET A 371 -27.82 13.19 16.31
C MET A 371 -27.43 14.26 15.30
N THR A 372 -27.63 14.00 14.01
CA THR A 372 -27.37 14.96 12.93
C THR A 372 -28.16 16.26 13.15
N GLY A 373 -27.48 17.38 13.01
CA GLY A 373 -28.06 18.70 13.23
C GLY A 373 -28.25 19.11 14.71
N GLN A 374 -27.88 18.28 15.68
CA GLN A 374 -27.98 18.58 17.10
C GLN A 374 -26.70 19.23 17.65
N SER A 375 -26.82 20.00 18.73
CA SER A 375 -25.65 20.56 19.43
C SER A 375 -24.88 19.45 20.15
N LEU A 376 -23.57 19.38 19.91
CA LEU A 376 -22.63 18.40 20.50
C LEU A 376 -21.87 18.98 21.71
N SER A 377 -22.21 20.19 22.15
CA SER A 377 -21.51 20.90 23.24
C SER A 377 -21.47 20.05 24.52
N GLY A 378 -20.27 19.90 25.09
CA GLY A 378 -20.05 19.16 26.34
C GLY A 378 -20.02 17.63 26.21
N SER A 379 -20.19 17.09 25.02
CA SER A 379 -20.08 15.64 24.78
C SER A 379 -18.63 15.24 24.43
N LYS A 380 -18.23 14.04 24.85
CA LYS A 380 -17.01 13.42 24.33
C LYS A 380 -17.28 12.93 22.91
N THR A 381 -16.49 13.38 21.96
CA THR A 381 -16.68 13.11 20.54
C THR A 381 -15.45 12.51 19.89
N LEU A 382 -15.65 11.81 18.79
CA LEU A 382 -14.60 11.22 17.95
C LEU A 382 -14.99 11.40 16.48
N GLU A 383 -14.15 12.06 15.71
CA GLU A 383 -14.29 12.08 14.25
C GLU A 383 -14.00 10.70 13.67
N ALA A 384 -14.91 10.21 12.85
CA ALA A 384 -14.81 8.87 12.27
C ALA A 384 -15.31 8.88 10.81
N GLY A 385 -14.41 9.26 9.90
CA GLY A 385 -14.76 9.52 8.51
C GLY A 385 -15.60 10.78 8.36
N LYS A 386 -16.69 10.69 7.63
CA LYS A 386 -17.67 11.78 7.45
C LYS A 386 -18.80 11.76 8.51
N ALA A 387 -18.44 11.38 9.73
CA ALA A 387 -19.36 11.39 10.86
C ALA A 387 -18.62 11.62 12.19
N ILE A 388 -19.37 12.06 13.19
CA ILE A 388 -18.90 12.25 14.55
C ILE A 388 -19.58 11.23 15.46
N VAL A 389 -18.80 10.41 16.13
CA VAL A 389 -19.26 9.49 17.18
C VAL A 389 -19.34 10.24 18.50
N ILE A 390 -20.47 10.11 19.20
CA ILE A 390 -20.74 10.78 20.46
C ILE A 390 -20.86 9.72 21.54
N PHE A 391 -20.02 9.84 22.57
CA PHE A 391 -20.02 8.92 23.69
C PHE A 391 -20.92 9.39 24.84
N LYS A 392 -21.35 8.43 25.68
CA LYS A 392 -22.12 8.67 26.90
C LYS A 392 -21.29 9.37 27.96
#